data_762a8e76f03707bdc93aa1f853d813ae
#
_entry.id   762a8e76f03707bdc93aa1f853d813ae
#
_cell.length_a   1.000
_cell.length_b   1.000
_cell.length_c   1.000
_cell.angle_alpha   90.00
_cell.angle_beta   90.00
_cell.angle_gamma   90.00
#
_symmetry.space_group_name_H-M   'P 1'
#
loop_
_entity.id
_entity.type
_entity.pdbx_description
1 polymer ?
#
loop_
_entity_poly.entity_id
_entity_poly.type
_entity_poly.pdbx_seq_one_letter_code
_entity_poly.pdbx_strand_id
1 'polypeptide(L)' 'MYDEIFCQITNAANKRNLRDSTIHAYCTSIAHFLKYTDKPIDALTTDDVDTFLTEKRLSGISPETYNHYHSGIRFFYKKY' A
#
# COMPACT_ATOMS: atom_id res chain seq x y z
N MET A 1 -4.82 11.15 -10.32
CA MET A 1 -3.73 10.34 -10.91
C MET A 1 -3.74 8.88 -10.43
N TYR A 2 -4.08 8.64 -9.17
CA TYR A 2 -4.07 7.28 -8.61
C TYR A 2 -5.46 6.67 -8.46
N ASP A 3 -6.50 7.32 -8.95
CA ASP A 3 -7.89 6.87 -8.77
C ASP A 3 -8.13 5.51 -9.41
N GLU A 4 -7.57 5.29 -10.60
CA GLU A 4 -7.71 4.02 -11.30
C GLU A 4 -7.08 2.87 -10.51
N ILE A 5 -5.92 3.13 -9.91
CA ILE A 5 -5.22 2.14 -9.08
C ILE A 5 -6.08 1.77 -7.88
N PHE A 6 -6.64 2.75 -7.20
CA PHE A 6 -7.48 2.50 -6.03
C PHE A 6 -8.75 1.74 -6.41
N CYS A 7 -9.32 2.05 -7.57
CA CYS A 7 -10.48 1.33 -8.07
C CYS A 7 -10.14 -0.15 -8.30
N GLN A 8 -9.01 -0.44 -8.92
CA GLN A 8 -8.55 -1.80 -9.16
C GLN A 8 -8.29 -2.55 -7.87
N ILE A 9 -7.67 -1.89 -6.90
CA ILE A 9 -7.39 -2.48 -5.60
C ILE A 9 -8.69 -2.80 -4.87
N THR A 10 -9.63 -1.88 -4.88
CA THR A 10 -10.94 -2.06 -4.24
C THR A 10 -11.67 -3.24 -4.86
N ASN A 11 -11.69 -3.33 -6.18
CA ASN A 11 -12.33 -4.43 -6.89
C ASN A 11 -11.69 -5.77 -6.55
N ALA A 12 -10.35 -5.83 -6.51
CA ALA A 12 -9.64 -7.05 -6.18
C ALA A 12 -9.89 -7.47 -4.72
N ALA A 13 -9.96 -6.51 -3.82
CA ALA A 13 -10.23 -6.76 -2.41
C ALA A 13 -11.66 -7.27 -2.22
N ASN A 14 -12.63 -6.69 -2.95
CA ASN A 14 -14.02 -7.15 -2.90
C ASN A 14 -14.15 -8.60 -3.37
N LYS A 15 -13.39 -8.99 -4.38
CA LYS A 15 -13.39 -10.37 -4.87
C LYS A 15 -12.88 -11.35 -3.82
N ARG A 16 -12.07 -10.88 -2.88
CA ARG A 16 -11.55 -11.70 -1.77
C ARG A 16 -12.40 -11.59 -0.51
N ASN A 17 -13.54 -10.90 -0.59
CA ASN A 17 -14.44 -10.68 0.54
C ASN A 17 -13.76 -9.99 1.73
N LEU A 18 -12.85 -9.08 1.44
CA LEU A 18 -12.22 -8.28 2.49
C LEU A 18 -13.19 -7.25 3.02
N ARG A 19 -13.07 -6.94 4.31
CA ARG A 19 -13.92 -5.94 4.96
C ARG A 19 -13.59 -4.54 4.45
N ASP A 20 -14.58 -3.66 4.48
CA ASP A 20 -14.40 -2.27 4.05
C ASP A 20 -13.27 -1.58 4.80
N SER A 21 -13.15 -1.83 6.11
CA SER A 21 -12.07 -1.26 6.92
C SER A 21 -10.70 -1.71 6.44
N THR A 22 -10.58 -2.98 6.04
CA THR A 22 -9.34 -3.52 5.50
C THR A 22 -9.01 -2.89 4.15
N ILE A 23 -10.02 -2.75 3.29
CA ILE A 23 -9.84 -2.13 1.98
C ILE A 23 -9.38 -0.68 2.15
N HIS A 24 -10.02 0.05 3.06
CA HIS A 24 -9.64 1.43 3.36
C HIS A 24 -8.19 1.52 3.86
N ALA A 25 -7.80 0.62 4.76
CA ALA A 25 -6.44 0.59 5.28
C ALA A 25 -5.42 0.33 4.17
N TYR A 26 -5.73 -0.59 3.26
CA TYR A 26 -4.85 -0.88 2.13
C TYR A 26 -4.71 0.32 1.20
N CYS A 27 -5.83 0.95 0.85
CA CYS A 27 -5.80 2.12 -0.03
C CYS A 27 -5.03 3.27 0.61
N THR A 28 -5.21 3.50 1.91
CA THR A 28 -4.48 4.54 2.64
C THR A 28 -2.99 4.25 2.65
N SER A 29 -2.60 3.00 2.92
CA SER A 29 -1.20 2.59 2.95
C SER A 29 -0.54 2.81 1.58
N ILE A 30 -1.22 2.40 0.53
CA ILE A 30 -0.70 2.54 -0.84
C ILE A 30 -0.61 4.02 -1.23
N ALA A 31 -1.60 4.83 -0.84
CA ALA A 31 -1.56 6.26 -1.11
C ALA A 31 -0.34 6.91 -0.45
N HIS A 32 -0.06 6.56 0.80
CA HIS A 32 1.12 7.07 1.51
C HIS A 32 2.41 6.64 0.83
N PHE A 33 2.49 5.39 0.39
CA PHE A 33 3.66 4.88 -0.30
C PHE A 33 3.89 5.59 -1.62
N LEU A 34 2.86 5.75 -2.45
CA LEU A 34 2.98 6.41 -3.73
C LEU A 34 3.37 7.88 -3.58
N LYS A 35 2.81 8.54 -2.57
CA LYS A 35 3.14 9.93 -2.29
C LYS A 35 4.57 10.07 -1.79
N TYR A 36 5.04 9.12 -1.00
CA TYR A 36 6.40 9.10 -0.49
C TYR A 36 7.42 8.95 -1.62
N THR A 37 7.19 8.01 -2.53
CA THR A 37 8.12 7.74 -3.61
C THR A 37 8.09 8.79 -4.70
N ASP A 38 6.92 9.40 -4.93
CA ASP A 38 6.70 10.41 -5.98
C ASP A 38 7.24 9.94 -7.34
N LYS A 39 7.04 8.66 -7.64
CA LYS A 39 7.51 8.04 -8.88
C LYS A 39 6.35 7.43 -9.65
N PRO A 40 6.46 7.32 -11.00
CA PRO A 40 5.51 6.53 -11.76
C PRO A 40 5.52 5.08 -11.28
N ILE A 41 4.38 4.40 -11.41
CA ILE A 41 4.26 3.02 -10.96
C ILE A 41 5.31 2.13 -11.62
N ASP A 42 5.57 2.35 -12.90
CA ASP A 42 6.54 1.55 -13.66
C ASP A 42 7.97 1.71 -13.16
N ALA A 43 8.25 2.79 -12.44
CA ALA A 43 9.59 3.07 -11.91
C ALA A 43 9.78 2.56 -10.48
N LEU A 44 8.74 2.02 -9.86
CA LEU A 44 8.82 1.52 -8.49
C LEU A 44 9.61 0.22 -8.42
N THR A 45 10.45 0.08 -7.40
CA THR A 45 11.29 -1.09 -7.21
C THR A 45 11.09 -1.65 -5.81
N THR A 46 11.63 -2.87 -5.59
CA THR A 46 11.62 -3.49 -4.27
C THR A 46 12.36 -2.62 -3.24
N ASP A 47 13.43 -1.95 -3.67
CA ASP A 47 14.18 -1.05 -2.80
C ASP A 47 13.31 0.11 -2.31
N ASP A 48 12.43 0.63 -3.15
CA ASP A 48 11.50 1.69 -2.75
C ASP A 48 10.58 1.21 -1.62
N VAL A 49 10.10 -0.03 -1.74
CA VAL A 49 9.25 -0.63 -0.70
C VAL A 49 10.02 -0.79 0.60
N ASP A 50 11.22 -1.34 0.53
CA ASP A 50 12.05 -1.57 1.71
C ASP A 50 12.38 -0.26 2.41
N THR A 51 12.73 0.77 1.65
CA THR A 51 13.04 2.09 2.19
C THR A 51 11.82 2.68 2.90
N PHE A 52 10.67 2.62 2.26
CA PHE A 52 9.43 3.15 2.84
C PHE A 52 9.07 2.43 4.14
N LEU A 53 9.10 1.11 4.13
CA LEU A 53 8.73 0.32 5.30
C LEU A 53 9.73 0.52 6.45
N THR A 54 11.02 0.62 6.13
CA THR A 54 12.05 0.88 7.12
C THR A 54 11.83 2.23 7.78
N GLU A 55 11.54 3.27 7.01
CA GLU A 55 11.28 4.59 7.55
C GLU A 55 10.04 4.62 8.44
N LYS A 56 8.97 3.91 8.03
CA LYS A 56 7.77 3.84 8.84
C LYS A 56 8.04 3.12 10.16
N ARG A 57 8.82 2.07 10.11
CA ARG A 57 9.21 1.35 11.32
C ARG A 57 10.01 2.23 12.28
N LEU A 58 10.94 3.00 11.73
CA LEU A 58 11.78 3.89 12.53
C LEU A 58 11.03 5.12 13.05
N SER A 59 9.92 5.47 12.44
CA SER A 59 9.11 6.61 12.88
C SER A 59 8.34 6.34 14.17
N GLY A 60 8.38 5.11 14.68
CA GLY A 60 7.74 4.78 15.94
C GLY A 60 6.26 4.42 15.84
N ILE A 61 5.79 4.06 14.65
CA ILE A 61 4.41 3.60 14.49
C ILE A 61 4.21 2.26 15.20
N SER A 62 2.96 1.97 15.56
CA SER A 62 2.65 0.71 16.23
C SER A 62 2.88 -0.48 15.28
N PRO A 63 3.18 -1.69 15.84
CA PRO A 63 3.31 -2.88 15.00
C PRO A 63 2.07 -3.14 14.15
N GLU A 64 0.90 -2.85 14.66
CA GLU A 64 -0.35 -3.02 13.93
C GLU A 64 -0.40 -2.12 12.69
N THR A 65 -0.05 -0.84 12.84
CA THR A 65 -0.01 0.10 11.73
C THR A 65 1.04 -0.32 10.71
N TYR A 66 2.22 -0.75 11.17
CA TYR A 66 3.26 -1.25 10.28
C TYR A 66 2.77 -2.44 9.46
N ASN A 67 2.06 -3.37 10.10
CA ASN A 67 1.50 -4.53 9.41
C ASN A 67 0.49 -4.12 8.35
N HIS A 68 -0.31 -3.08 8.61
CA HIS A 68 -1.24 -2.56 7.62
C HIS A 68 -0.51 -2.04 6.39
N TYR A 69 0.57 -1.27 6.58
CA TYR A 69 1.38 -0.79 5.47
C TYR A 69 1.98 -1.96 4.68
N HIS A 70 2.57 -2.91 5.39
CA HIS A 70 3.20 -4.07 4.78
C HIS A 70 2.20 -4.89 3.96
N SER A 71 1.04 -5.19 4.56
CA SER A 71 0.00 -5.98 3.91
C SER A 71 -0.57 -5.25 2.69
N GLY A 72 -0.83 -3.95 2.82
CA GLY A 72 -1.39 -3.16 1.72
C GLY A 72 -0.44 -3.09 0.54
N ILE A 73 0.83 -2.82 0.79
CA ILE A 73 1.82 -2.72 -0.28
C ILE A 73 2.05 -4.08 -0.93
N ARG A 74 2.08 -5.14 -0.15
CA ARG A 74 2.23 -6.49 -0.67
C ARG A 74 1.05 -6.88 -1.55
N PHE A 75 -0.16 -6.51 -1.15
CA PHE A 75 -1.36 -6.74 -1.94
C PHE A 75 -1.28 -5.98 -3.26
N PHE A 76 -0.83 -4.74 -3.22
CA PHE A 76 -0.65 -3.91 -4.40
C PHE A 76 0.32 -4.56 -5.39
N TYR A 77 1.46 -5.07 -4.91
CA TYR A 77 2.46 -5.68 -5.77
C TYR A 77 2.00 -7.00 -6.39
N LYS A 78 1.10 -7.72 -5.74
CA LYS A 78 0.52 -8.92 -6.34
C LYS A 78 -0.35 -8.61 -7.55
N LYS A 79 -0.90 -7.40 -7.61
CA LYS A 79 -1.74 -6.96 -8.72
C LYS A 79 -0.92 -6.33 -9.85
N TYR A 80 0.20 -5.78 -9.52
CA TYR A 80 1.11 -5.14 -10.46
C TYR A 80 2.48 -5.79 -10.42
#